data_0451733980f7f088c105307bad6a1876
#
_entry.id   0451733980f7f088c105307bad6a1876
#
_cell.length_a   1.000
_cell.length_b   1.000
_cell.length_c   1.000
_cell.angle_alpha   90.00
_cell.angle_beta   90.00
_cell.angle_gamma   90.00
#
_symmetry.space_group_name_H-M   'P 1'
#
loop_
_entity.id
_entity.type
_entity.pdbx_description
1 polymer ?
#
loop_
_entity_poly.entity_id
_entity_poly.type
_entity_poly.pdbx_seq_one_letter_code
_entity_poly.pdbx_strand_id
1 'polypeptide(L)'
;PEEAIEAYNKALTLKPDYAEAYNNMGIVLQDQGKPEEAIEAYNKALTLKPDYAEAWNNIVFPLRSIKSKISLSEELTSYYPKDTGSNNYEIYRATLNYIMNLGAAQAENTLDEALKALGNSENIVIKNPDYDSRNIGSKMPLTDKVVALVHWGRSGTGLLHSLIDDHPEVSTLPSIYLSEHFNHSNWERMISDGWSQMADRFMAMYDVIFDAKSKAPVHSKSLILLYNIGLKEGMANVGDQRDEVLKVDKKLFCAELQRLMSFYDQLDALLFFKLVHRAYDKAISDIHQKSLIFYHIHNPNAHAQLNFVRLAPEANWVMMVREPVQSCESWLRKNFEKNDYTGVATRIITMLFEIDTIIYHKQKSVGVRLEDLKESPRRTVPALCNWMGIKDNESLYEMTAQGKKWWGDPSSPDHAQDGMNPFGKTSINRKIGSIFSESDQYILQTLFYPFSLRFGYVEENAEQFEIDLQVIRPMMDEMFDFEKTIAEQTQVDPEQFMKSGSYLYLRSGLIERWNILKEFGTYPNMIRPLKIN
;
A
#
# COMPACT_ATOMS: atom_id res chain seq x y z
N PRO A 1 5.08 -26.50 14.64
CA PRO A 1 3.78 -26.33 13.93
C PRO A 1 2.72 -27.33 14.42
N GLU A 2 3.03 -28.65 14.54
CA GLU A 2 2.08 -29.69 14.97
C GLU A 2 1.58 -29.46 16.39
N GLU A 3 2.47 -29.10 17.33
CA GLU A 3 2.10 -28.74 18.70
C GLU A 3 1.14 -27.54 18.74
N ALA A 4 1.30 -26.57 17.83
CA ALA A 4 0.40 -25.42 17.76
C ALA A 4 -1.00 -25.82 17.29
N ILE A 5 -1.10 -26.70 16.28
CA ILE A 5 -2.40 -27.24 15.81
C ILE A 5 -3.08 -28.04 16.94
N GLU A 6 -2.33 -28.86 17.67
CA GLU A 6 -2.85 -29.59 18.81
C GLU A 6 -3.38 -28.64 19.91
N ALA A 7 -2.64 -27.57 20.20
CA ALA A 7 -3.06 -26.56 21.16
C ALA A 7 -4.34 -25.84 20.72
N TYR A 8 -4.47 -25.47 19.43
CA TYR A 8 -5.69 -24.88 18.90
C TYR A 8 -6.86 -25.86 18.93
N ASN A 9 -6.66 -27.14 18.59
CA ASN A 9 -7.70 -28.15 18.69
C ASN A 9 -8.20 -28.34 20.14
N LYS A 10 -7.29 -28.31 21.13
CA LYS A 10 -7.67 -28.32 22.55
C LYS A 10 -8.46 -27.08 22.94
N ALA A 11 -8.02 -25.90 22.49
CA ALA A 11 -8.75 -24.65 22.73
C ALA A 11 -10.16 -24.68 22.11
N LEU A 12 -10.31 -25.19 20.89
CA LEU A 12 -11.58 -25.34 20.18
C LEU A 12 -12.48 -26.43 20.78
N THR A 13 -11.91 -27.44 21.44
CA THR A 13 -12.69 -28.42 22.22
C THR A 13 -13.33 -27.76 23.45
N LEU A 14 -12.63 -26.82 24.08
CA LEU A 14 -13.10 -26.06 25.23
C LEU A 14 -14.05 -24.91 24.84
N LYS A 15 -13.78 -24.28 23.70
CA LYS A 15 -14.55 -23.15 23.18
C LYS A 15 -14.73 -23.30 21.66
N PRO A 16 -15.77 -24.01 21.17
CA PRO A 16 -16.00 -24.28 19.76
C PRO A 16 -16.26 -23.01 18.88
N ASP A 17 -16.69 -21.92 19.52
CA ASP A 17 -17.00 -20.64 18.89
C ASP A 17 -15.82 -19.62 18.91
N TYR A 18 -14.59 -20.12 19.07
CA TYR A 18 -13.39 -19.28 19.16
C TYR A 18 -12.81 -18.96 17.78
N ALA A 19 -13.34 -17.90 17.11
CA ALA A 19 -12.96 -17.49 15.77
C ALA A 19 -11.45 -17.22 15.61
N GLU A 20 -10.82 -16.60 16.62
CA GLU A 20 -9.39 -16.30 16.61
C GLU A 20 -8.53 -17.58 16.63
N ALA A 21 -8.98 -18.64 17.28
CA ALA A 21 -8.29 -19.93 17.26
C ALA A 21 -8.36 -20.58 15.87
N TYR A 22 -9.49 -20.51 15.18
CA TYR A 22 -9.61 -20.97 13.79
C TYR A 22 -8.75 -20.16 12.85
N ASN A 23 -8.71 -18.82 12.97
CA ASN A 23 -7.83 -17.98 12.16
C ASN A 23 -6.35 -18.35 12.36
N ASN A 24 -5.90 -18.50 13.60
CA ASN A 24 -4.52 -18.84 13.91
C ASN A 24 -4.17 -20.28 13.46
N MET A 25 -5.11 -21.21 13.54
CA MET A 25 -4.94 -22.55 12.99
C MET A 25 -4.79 -22.50 11.46
N GLY A 26 -5.56 -21.63 10.77
CA GLY A 26 -5.42 -21.39 9.33
C GLY A 26 -4.02 -20.91 8.94
N ILE A 27 -3.43 -20.01 9.73
CA ILE A 27 -2.05 -19.54 9.51
C ILE A 27 -1.07 -20.71 9.59
N VAL A 28 -1.16 -21.55 10.62
CA VAL A 28 -0.25 -22.69 10.80
C VAL A 28 -0.42 -23.74 9.69
N LEU A 29 -1.66 -24.02 9.27
CA LEU A 29 -1.94 -24.94 8.17
C LEU A 29 -1.40 -24.42 6.84
N GLN A 30 -1.54 -23.11 6.58
CA GLN A 30 -0.95 -22.44 5.43
C GLN A 30 0.57 -22.57 5.41
N ASP A 31 1.24 -22.32 6.55
CA ASP A 31 2.70 -22.46 6.67
C ASP A 31 3.16 -23.92 6.45
N GLN A 32 2.32 -24.90 6.78
CA GLN A 32 2.55 -26.33 6.49
C GLN A 32 2.31 -26.71 5.01
N GLY A 33 1.88 -25.77 4.15
CA GLY A 33 1.55 -26.05 2.77
C GLY A 33 0.26 -26.85 2.57
N LYS A 34 -0.71 -26.66 3.45
CA LYS A 34 -2.05 -27.25 3.43
C LYS A 34 -3.11 -26.19 3.13
N PRO A 35 -3.08 -25.60 1.91
CA PRO A 35 -3.91 -24.44 1.60
C PRO A 35 -5.40 -24.73 1.69
N GLU A 36 -5.88 -25.91 1.31
CA GLU A 36 -7.29 -26.26 1.37
C GLU A 36 -7.77 -26.34 2.82
N GLU A 37 -7.01 -26.99 3.71
CA GLU A 37 -7.31 -27.07 5.14
C GLU A 37 -7.24 -25.68 5.80
N ALA A 38 -6.30 -24.82 5.38
CA ALA A 38 -6.20 -23.45 5.84
C ALA A 38 -7.46 -22.63 5.46
N ILE A 39 -7.94 -22.76 4.21
CA ILE A 39 -9.18 -22.12 3.74
C ILE A 39 -10.36 -22.57 4.57
N GLU A 40 -10.48 -23.87 4.88
CA GLU A 40 -11.56 -24.38 5.74
C GLU A 40 -11.51 -23.75 7.14
N ALA A 41 -10.32 -23.62 7.72
CA ALA A 41 -10.16 -23.00 9.03
C ALA A 41 -10.55 -21.51 9.00
N TYR A 42 -10.09 -20.74 8.00
CA TYR A 42 -10.51 -19.34 7.82
C TYR A 42 -12.02 -19.21 7.59
N ASN A 43 -12.62 -20.10 6.80
CA ASN A 43 -14.07 -20.11 6.57
C ASN A 43 -14.85 -20.36 7.87
N LYS A 44 -14.36 -21.25 8.75
CA LYS A 44 -14.96 -21.43 10.10
C LYS A 44 -14.84 -20.18 10.95
N ALA A 45 -13.65 -19.52 10.95
CA ALA A 45 -13.47 -18.24 11.65
C ALA A 45 -14.46 -17.18 11.15
N LEU A 46 -14.65 -17.07 9.83
CA LEU A 46 -15.56 -16.12 9.20
C LEU A 46 -17.04 -16.47 9.35
N THR A 47 -17.38 -17.75 9.51
CA THR A 47 -18.73 -18.17 9.87
C THR A 47 -19.10 -17.72 11.29
N LEU A 48 -18.14 -17.81 12.23
CA LEU A 48 -18.33 -17.39 13.62
C LEU A 48 -18.27 -15.87 13.81
N LYS A 49 -17.41 -15.20 13.03
CA LYS A 49 -17.19 -13.76 13.11
C LYS A 49 -17.07 -13.19 11.67
N PRO A 50 -18.20 -12.88 11.01
CA PRO A 50 -18.23 -12.46 9.61
C PRO A 50 -17.41 -11.20 9.30
N ASP A 51 -17.25 -10.30 10.29
CA ASP A 51 -16.50 -9.05 10.17
C ASP A 51 -15.02 -9.19 10.59
N TYR A 52 -14.51 -10.42 10.65
CA TYR A 52 -13.14 -10.67 11.06
C TYR A 52 -12.15 -10.33 9.94
N ALA A 53 -11.77 -9.05 9.87
CA ALA A 53 -10.91 -8.51 8.82
C ALA A 53 -9.58 -9.26 8.64
N GLU A 54 -9.00 -9.78 9.72
CA GLU A 54 -7.76 -10.57 9.68
C GLU A 54 -7.94 -11.87 8.91
N ALA A 55 -9.03 -12.60 9.17
CA ALA A 55 -9.31 -13.85 8.48
C ALA A 55 -9.60 -13.61 6.99
N TRP A 56 -10.29 -12.51 6.63
CA TRP A 56 -10.49 -12.10 5.24
C TRP A 56 -9.18 -11.76 4.53
N ASN A 57 -8.24 -11.14 5.21
CA ASN A 57 -6.92 -10.85 4.66
C ASN A 57 -6.07 -12.12 4.53
N ASN A 58 -6.12 -12.98 5.52
CA ASN A 58 -5.29 -14.18 5.56
C ASN A 58 -5.73 -15.23 4.53
N ILE A 59 -7.03 -15.37 4.26
CA ILE A 59 -7.56 -16.36 3.29
C ILE A 59 -7.09 -16.09 1.84
N VAL A 60 -6.72 -14.86 1.51
CA VAL A 60 -6.17 -14.50 0.18
C VAL A 60 -4.94 -15.33 -0.15
N PHE A 61 -4.10 -15.59 0.84
CA PHE A 61 -2.83 -16.29 0.67
C PHE A 61 -3.02 -17.75 0.18
N PRO A 62 -3.76 -18.62 0.91
CA PRO A 62 -3.98 -19.98 0.46
C PRO A 62 -4.89 -20.06 -0.79
N LEU A 63 -5.85 -19.15 -0.98
CA LEU A 63 -6.63 -19.08 -2.22
C LEU A 63 -5.73 -18.83 -3.43
N ARG A 64 -4.78 -17.91 -3.33
CA ARG A 64 -3.80 -17.69 -4.41
C ARG A 64 -2.90 -18.91 -4.61
N SER A 65 -2.51 -19.60 -3.56
CA SER A 65 -1.67 -20.80 -3.65
C SER A 65 -2.33 -21.94 -4.43
N ILE A 66 -3.65 -22.04 -4.41
CA ILE A 66 -4.40 -23.08 -5.18
C ILE A 66 -4.84 -22.59 -6.56
N LYS A 67 -4.87 -21.27 -6.82
CA LYS A 67 -5.44 -20.68 -8.04
C LYS A 67 -4.81 -21.24 -9.32
N SER A 68 -3.51 -21.48 -9.32
CA SER A 68 -2.81 -22.04 -10.50
C SER A 68 -3.19 -23.51 -10.82
N LYS A 69 -3.79 -24.23 -9.87
CA LYS A 69 -4.24 -25.61 -10.02
C LYS A 69 -5.70 -25.70 -10.46
N ILE A 70 -6.43 -24.58 -10.46
CA ILE A 70 -7.85 -24.49 -10.73
C ILE A 70 -8.05 -23.94 -12.14
N SER A 71 -8.75 -24.65 -12.99
CA SER A 71 -8.92 -24.29 -14.41
C SER A 71 -10.00 -23.24 -14.67
N LEU A 72 -10.90 -22.98 -13.71
CA LEU A 72 -12.04 -22.07 -13.88
C LEU A 72 -12.17 -21.12 -12.69
N SER A 73 -12.46 -19.84 -12.95
CA SER A 73 -12.74 -18.84 -11.92
C SER A 73 -13.93 -19.20 -11.03
N GLU A 74 -14.93 -19.90 -11.57
CA GLU A 74 -16.10 -20.39 -10.83
C GLU A 74 -15.72 -21.45 -9.80
N GLU A 75 -14.74 -22.30 -10.07
CA GLU A 75 -14.22 -23.28 -9.14
C GLU A 75 -13.54 -22.60 -7.94
N LEU A 76 -12.78 -21.52 -8.16
CA LEU A 76 -12.14 -20.77 -7.09
C LEU A 76 -13.17 -20.15 -6.12
N THR A 77 -14.30 -19.66 -6.63
CA THR A 77 -15.35 -19.06 -5.79
C THR A 77 -16.02 -20.08 -4.88
N SER A 78 -15.94 -21.40 -5.18
CA SER A 78 -16.45 -22.44 -4.30
C SER A 78 -15.70 -22.54 -2.95
N TYR A 79 -14.47 -22.04 -2.94
CA TYR A 79 -13.63 -21.97 -1.74
C TYR A 79 -13.86 -20.68 -0.91
N TYR A 80 -14.62 -19.72 -1.44
CA TYR A 80 -14.89 -18.48 -0.70
C TYR A 80 -15.80 -18.72 0.50
N PRO A 81 -15.70 -17.87 1.53
CA PRO A 81 -16.61 -17.92 2.66
C PRO A 81 -18.07 -17.94 2.20
N LYS A 82 -18.90 -18.71 2.92
CA LYS A 82 -20.33 -18.75 2.64
C LYS A 82 -21.04 -17.56 3.29
N ASP A 83 -22.12 -17.11 2.65
CA ASP A 83 -22.97 -16.06 3.23
C ASP A 83 -23.53 -16.50 4.57
N THR A 84 -23.28 -15.67 5.58
CA THR A 84 -23.75 -15.86 6.95
C THR A 84 -24.84 -14.88 7.34
N GLY A 85 -25.33 -14.06 6.38
CA GLY A 85 -26.29 -12.99 6.63
C GLY A 85 -25.70 -11.73 7.27
N SER A 86 -24.36 -11.59 7.30
CA SER A 86 -23.70 -10.38 7.76
C SER A 86 -23.83 -9.25 6.75
N ASN A 87 -24.11 -8.04 7.22
CA ASN A 87 -24.18 -6.84 6.38
C ASN A 87 -22.88 -6.56 5.61
N ASN A 88 -21.76 -7.02 6.13
CA ASN A 88 -20.43 -6.80 5.53
C ASN A 88 -19.98 -7.95 4.62
N TYR A 89 -20.73 -9.06 4.55
CA TYR A 89 -20.35 -10.22 3.74
C TYR A 89 -20.11 -9.85 2.27
N GLU A 90 -21.04 -9.15 1.65
CA GLU A 90 -20.94 -8.75 0.24
C GLU A 90 -19.72 -7.86 -0.03
N ILE A 91 -19.37 -6.98 0.91
CA ILE A 91 -18.19 -6.12 0.81
C ILE A 91 -16.93 -6.97 0.80
N TYR A 92 -16.80 -7.87 1.77
CA TYR A 92 -15.62 -8.71 1.89
C TYR A 92 -15.50 -9.68 0.71
N ARG A 93 -16.60 -10.31 0.30
CA ARG A 93 -16.63 -11.21 -0.86
C ARG A 93 -16.24 -10.48 -2.15
N ALA A 94 -16.81 -9.31 -2.42
CA ALA A 94 -16.51 -8.54 -3.61
C ALA A 94 -15.06 -8.03 -3.61
N THR A 95 -14.54 -7.59 -2.45
CA THR A 95 -13.14 -7.20 -2.29
C THR A 95 -12.20 -8.39 -2.52
N LEU A 96 -12.52 -9.56 -1.97
CA LEU A 96 -11.75 -10.78 -2.19
C LEU A 96 -11.74 -11.15 -3.68
N ASN A 97 -12.90 -11.09 -4.34
CA ASN A 97 -13.00 -11.36 -5.78
C ASN A 97 -12.15 -10.37 -6.60
N TYR A 98 -12.16 -9.09 -6.26
CA TYR A 98 -11.30 -8.10 -6.89
C TYR A 98 -9.81 -8.43 -6.70
N ILE A 99 -9.37 -8.72 -5.47
CA ILE A 99 -7.97 -9.05 -5.16
C ILE A 99 -7.51 -10.31 -5.93
N MET A 100 -8.37 -11.30 -6.06
CA MET A 100 -8.06 -12.55 -6.75
C MET A 100 -8.03 -12.41 -8.27
N ASN A 101 -8.57 -11.33 -8.84
CA ASN A 101 -8.66 -11.10 -10.28
C ASN A 101 -7.89 -9.86 -10.76
N LEU A 102 -6.91 -9.38 -9.98
CA LEU A 102 -6.00 -8.31 -10.41
C LEU A 102 -5.30 -8.70 -11.73
N GLY A 103 -5.30 -7.81 -12.70
CA GLY A 103 -4.67 -8.03 -14.01
C GLY A 103 -5.40 -9.01 -14.94
N ALA A 104 -6.51 -9.59 -14.54
CA ALA A 104 -7.33 -10.44 -15.38
C ALA A 104 -8.28 -9.63 -16.28
N ALA A 105 -8.84 -10.27 -17.31
CA ALA A 105 -9.86 -9.64 -18.17
C ALA A 105 -11.09 -9.17 -17.39
N GLN A 106 -11.41 -9.82 -16.26
CA GLN A 106 -12.53 -9.48 -15.38
C GLN A 106 -12.19 -8.38 -14.36
N ALA A 107 -10.97 -7.87 -14.32
CA ALA A 107 -10.53 -6.90 -13.30
C ALA A 107 -11.44 -5.67 -13.21
N GLU A 108 -11.96 -5.20 -14.34
CA GLU A 108 -12.88 -4.06 -14.39
C GLU A 108 -14.21 -4.38 -13.72
N ASN A 109 -14.83 -5.50 -14.08
CA ASN A 109 -16.11 -5.93 -13.51
C ASN A 109 -15.99 -6.19 -12.00
N THR A 110 -14.90 -6.84 -11.57
CA THR A 110 -14.69 -7.13 -10.15
C THR A 110 -14.40 -5.86 -9.33
N LEU A 111 -13.74 -4.86 -9.91
CA LEU A 111 -13.60 -3.53 -9.30
C LEU A 111 -14.97 -2.87 -9.14
N ASP A 112 -15.78 -2.83 -10.20
CA ASP A 112 -17.10 -2.19 -10.17
C ASP A 112 -18.04 -2.89 -9.15
N GLU A 113 -18.00 -4.21 -9.04
CA GLU A 113 -18.71 -4.97 -8.01
C GLU A 113 -18.24 -4.59 -6.61
N ALA A 114 -16.94 -4.49 -6.38
CA ALA A 114 -16.37 -4.10 -5.08
C ALA A 114 -16.76 -2.68 -4.68
N LEU A 115 -16.66 -1.72 -5.62
CA LEU A 115 -17.07 -0.33 -5.37
C LEU A 115 -18.57 -0.21 -5.10
N LYS A 116 -19.41 -0.99 -5.81
CA LYS A 116 -20.86 -1.05 -5.59
C LYS A 116 -21.19 -1.66 -4.22
N ALA A 117 -20.55 -2.75 -3.84
CA ALA A 117 -20.74 -3.37 -2.52
C ALA A 117 -20.39 -2.40 -1.39
N LEU A 118 -19.26 -1.68 -1.51
CA LEU A 118 -18.88 -0.62 -0.57
C LEU A 118 -19.88 0.55 -0.55
N GLY A 119 -20.51 0.88 -1.68
CA GLY A 119 -21.49 1.95 -1.77
C GLY A 119 -22.87 1.57 -1.19
N ASN A 120 -23.23 0.30 -1.24
CA ASN A 120 -24.48 -0.22 -0.67
C ASN A 120 -24.41 -0.42 0.85
N SER A 121 -23.21 -0.61 1.39
CA SER A 121 -23.03 -0.48 2.82
C SER A 121 -23.38 0.97 3.18
N GLU A 122 -24.17 1.16 4.21
CA GLU A 122 -24.54 2.50 4.66
C GLU A 122 -23.32 3.41 4.63
N ASN A 123 -23.37 4.50 3.87
CA ASN A 123 -22.36 5.55 3.96
C ASN A 123 -22.33 5.98 5.41
N ILE A 124 -21.33 5.51 6.17
CA ILE A 124 -21.22 5.88 7.57
C ILE A 124 -20.86 7.36 7.59
N VAL A 125 -21.88 8.16 7.69
CA VAL A 125 -21.79 9.60 7.91
C VAL A 125 -22.12 9.90 9.35
N ILE A 126 -21.39 10.82 9.94
CA ILE A 126 -21.73 11.36 11.25
C ILE A 126 -22.47 12.68 11.08
N LYS A 127 -23.61 12.83 11.77
CA LYS A 127 -24.41 14.05 11.72
C LYS A 127 -23.96 15.03 12.81
N ASN A 128 -23.96 16.31 12.45
CA ASN A 128 -23.72 17.39 13.41
C ASN A 128 -25.00 17.69 14.20
N PRO A 129 -25.05 17.43 15.51
CA PRO A 129 -26.24 17.65 16.32
C PRO A 129 -26.57 19.16 16.47
N ASP A 130 -25.56 20.03 16.34
CA ASP A 130 -25.68 21.48 16.58
C ASP A 130 -25.61 22.28 15.26
N TYR A 131 -25.92 21.64 14.12
CA TYR A 131 -25.83 22.28 12.82
C TYR A 131 -26.79 23.47 12.68
N ASP A 132 -26.24 24.63 12.33
CA ASP A 132 -27.01 25.84 12.02
C ASP A 132 -26.84 26.20 10.54
N SER A 133 -27.92 26.06 9.76
CA SER A 133 -27.94 26.36 8.34
C SER A 133 -27.59 27.82 8.00
N ARG A 134 -27.68 28.74 8.97
CA ARG A 134 -27.28 30.14 8.80
C ARG A 134 -25.76 30.31 8.60
N ASN A 135 -24.96 29.33 8.99
CA ASN A 135 -23.51 29.36 8.85
C ASN A 135 -23.00 29.03 7.44
N ILE A 136 -23.88 28.68 6.50
CA ILE A 136 -23.50 28.26 5.13
C ILE A 136 -22.70 29.34 4.39
N GLY A 137 -23.03 30.61 4.58
CA GLY A 137 -22.35 31.75 3.95
C GLY A 137 -20.90 31.97 4.38
N SER A 138 -20.45 31.28 5.43
CA SER A 138 -19.10 31.37 6.00
C SER A 138 -18.19 30.20 5.61
N LYS A 139 -18.68 29.26 4.80
CA LYS A 139 -17.86 28.13 4.31
C LYS A 139 -16.67 28.62 3.52
N MET A 140 -15.48 28.29 3.98
CA MET A 140 -14.27 28.48 3.16
C MET A 140 -14.21 27.38 2.09
N PRO A 141 -13.76 27.71 0.86
CA PRO A 141 -13.56 26.69 -0.16
C PRO A 141 -12.50 25.69 0.31
N LEU A 142 -12.84 24.41 0.27
CA LEU A 142 -11.90 23.31 0.50
C LEU A 142 -11.18 22.97 -0.81
N THR A 143 -10.02 22.40 -0.67
CA THR A 143 -9.26 21.84 -1.78
C THR A 143 -9.92 20.54 -2.25
N ASP A 144 -10.43 20.53 -3.48
CA ASP A 144 -11.11 19.35 -4.02
C ASP A 144 -10.18 18.33 -4.66
N LYS A 145 -9.07 18.82 -5.23
CA LYS A 145 -8.13 17.98 -5.95
C LYS A 145 -7.25 17.19 -4.99
N VAL A 146 -7.23 15.87 -5.16
CA VAL A 146 -6.35 14.97 -4.42
C VAL A 146 -5.45 14.24 -5.39
N VAL A 147 -4.15 14.20 -5.09
CA VAL A 147 -3.16 13.35 -5.75
C VAL A 147 -2.66 12.33 -4.74
N ALA A 148 -2.91 11.05 -5.02
CA ALA A 148 -2.43 9.95 -4.22
C ALA A 148 -1.04 9.52 -4.70
N LEU A 149 -0.06 9.54 -3.81
CA LEU A 149 1.29 9.02 -4.06
C LEU A 149 1.35 7.58 -3.57
N VAL A 150 1.69 6.67 -4.46
CA VAL A 150 1.91 5.25 -4.14
C VAL A 150 3.32 4.83 -4.51
N HIS A 151 3.79 3.78 -3.85
CA HIS A 151 5.11 3.21 -4.14
C HIS A 151 4.99 1.92 -4.94
N TRP A 152 6.09 1.57 -5.59
CA TRP A 152 6.30 0.26 -6.19
C TRP A 152 7.68 -0.25 -5.78
N GLY A 153 7.71 -1.16 -4.83
CA GLY A 153 8.95 -1.57 -4.17
C GLY A 153 9.64 -0.41 -3.43
N ARG A 154 10.95 -0.33 -3.49
CA ARG A 154 11.73 0.79 -2.92
C ARG A 154 12.10 1.81 -4.00
N SER A 155 11.14 2.60 -4.39
CA SER A 155 11.21 3.51 -5.54
C SER A 155 11.32 5.00 -5.19
N GLY A 156 11.53 5.37 -3.92
CA GLY A 156 11.82 6.75 -3.53
C GLY A 156 10.58 7.63 -3.26
N THR A 157 9.45 7.06 -2.83
CA THR A 157 8.23 7.82 -2.49
C THR A 157 8.47 8.85 -1.37
N GLY A 158 9.24 8.49 -0.34
CA GLY A 158 9.59 9.44 0.72
C GLY A 158 10.38 10.65 0.19
N LEU A 159 11.26 10.44 -0.78
CA LEU A 159 11.94 11.53 -1.46
C LEU A 159 10.94 12.44 -2.19
N LEU A 160 10.10 11.89 -3.06
CA LEU A 160 9.13 12.71 -3.79
C LEU A 160 8.19 13.46 -2.84
N HIS A 161 7.70 12.78 -1.80
CA HIS A 161 6.84 13.42 -0.80
C HIS A 161 7.54 14.62 -0.13
N SER A 162 8.81 14.46 0.27
CA SER A 162 9.58 15.52 0.93
C SER A 162 9.91 16.70 0.00
N LEU A 163 10.01 16.48 -1.31
CA LEU A 163 10.16 17.56 -2.29
C LEU A 163 8.87 18.36 -2.48
N ILE A 164 7.71 17.71 -2.31
CA ILE A 164 6.39 18.35 -2.47
C ILE A 164 5.95 19.08 -1.19
N ASP A 165 6.47 18.70 -0.03
CA ASP A 165 5.97 19.10 1.29
C ASP A 165 5.85 20.61 1.50
N ASP A 166 6.85 21.40 1.14
CA ASP A 166 6.85 22.87 1.32
C ASP A 166 6.30 23.65 0.10
N HIS A 167 5.56 22.99 -0.77
CA HIS A 167 5.01 23.67 -1.93
C HIS A 167 3.82 24.57 -1.56
N PRO A 168 3.81 25.88 -1.94
CA PRO A 168 2.77 26.81 -1.51
C PRO A 168 1.36 26.43 -1.94
N GLU A 169 1.18 25.74 -3.08
CA GLU A 169 -0.15 25.33 -3.57
C GLU A 169 -0.58 23.94 -3.07
N VAL A 170 0.26 23.21 -2.32
CA VAL A 170 0.00 21.81 -1.94
C VAL A 170 -0.14 21.68 -0.42
N SER A 171 -1.17 20.97 0.02
CA SER A 171 -1.31 20.53 1.41
C SER A 171 -0.80 19.10 1.55
N THR A 172 0.11 18.88 2.49
CA THR A 172 0.64 17.56 2.83
C THR A 172 0.48 17.30 4.33
N LEU A 173 0.51 16.04 4.72
CA LEU A 173 0.69 15.61 6.10
C LEU A 173 1.99 14.80 6.19
N PRO A 174 2.71 14.83 7.32
CA PRO A 174 3.97 14.13 7.43
C PRO A 174 3.83 12.64 7.12
N SER A 175 4.70 12.12 6.24
CA SER A 175 4.86 10.71 5.96
C SER A 175 3.57 9.95 5.57
N ILE A 176 3.49 8.70 6.00
CA ILE A 176 2.49 7.69 5.57
C ILE A 176 1.44 7.39 6.63
N TYR A 177 1.35 8.20 7.68
CA TYR A 177 0.58 7.87 8.89
C TYR A 177 -0.91 7.71 8.64
N LEU A 178 -1.46 8.35 7.59
CA LEU A 178 -2.88 8.26 7.22
C LEU A 178 -3.21 7.19 6.17
N SER A 179 -2.28 6.31 5.81
CA SER A 179 -2.50 5.30 4.74
C SER A 179 -3.77 4.45 4.93
N GLU A 180 -4.18 4.23 6.17
CA GLU A 180 -5.39 3.45 6.52
C GLU A 180 -6.60 4.34 6.91
N HIS A 181 -6.56 5.64 6.63
CA HIS A 181 -7.65 6.55 7.02
C HIS A 181 -9.01 6.12 6.46
N PHE A 182 -9.03 5.65 5.22
CA PHE A 182 -10.25 5.22 4.54
C PHE A 182 -10.67 3.78 4.84
N ASN A 183 -9.98 3.08 5.73
CA ASN A 183 -10.41 1.79 6.23
C ASN A 183 -11.68 1.96 7.07
N HIS A 184 -12.70 1.15 6.79
CA HIS A 184 -14.00 1.22 7.47
C HIS A 184 -13.88 1.19 8.99
N SER A 185 -13.13 0.23 9.53
CA SER A 185 -12.94 0.09 10.99
C SER A 185 -12.24 1.30 11.62
N ASN A 186 -11.34 1.96 10.90
CA ASN A 186 -10.70 3.19 11.40
C ASN A 186 -11.69 4.37 11.39
N TRP A 187 -12.56 4.44 10.38
CA TRP A 187 -13.59 5.47 10.32
C TRP A 187 -14.65 5.25 11.41
N GLU A 188 -15.13 4.03 11.61
CA GLU A 188 -16.05 3.69 12.72
C GLU A 188 -15.46 4.10 14.07
N ARG A 189 -14.18 3.77 14.31
CA ARG A 189 -13.49 4.17 15.54
C ARG A 189 -13.35 5.70 15.65
N MET A 190 -13.14 6.40 14.52
CA MET A 190 -13.06 7.87 14.48
C MET A 190 -14.34 8.52 14.97
N ILE A 191 -15.50 7.98 14.60
CA ILE A 191 -16.81 8.56 14.90
C ILE A 191 -17.48 7.98 16.16
N SER A 192 -16.90 6.95 16.80
CA SER A 192 -17.54 6.16 17.88
C SER A 192 -18.02 6.98 19.07
N ASP A 193 -17.31 8.06 19.44
CA ASP A 193 -17.63 8.89 20.59
C ASP A 193 -18.45 10.15 20.21
N GLY A 194 -18.92 10.20 18.96
CA GLY A 194 -19.76 11.28 18.47
C GLY A 194 -18.98 12.49 17.93
N TRP A 195 -19.73 13.42 17.35
CA TRP A 195 -19.22 14.59 16.62
C TRP A 195 -18.22 15.44 17.40
N SER A 196 -18.55 15.79 18.64
CA SER A 196 -17.73 16.67 19.48
C SER A 196 -16.36 16.10 19.83
N GLN A 197 -16.19 14.78 19.79
CA GLN A 197 -14.97 14.08 20.17
C GLN A 197 -14.06 13.75 18.95
N MET A 198 -14.51 13.99 17.72
CA MET A 198 -13.76 13.59 16.51
C MET A 198 -12.37 14.20 16.43
N ALA A 199 -12.20 15.50 16.77
CA ALA A 199 -10.90 16.15 16.73
C ALA A 199 -9.92 15.54 17.76
N ASP A 200 -10.38 15.29 18.97
CA ASP A 200 -9.57 14.66 20.01
C ASP A 200 -9.24 13.20 19.66
N ARG A 201 -10.20 12.49 19.10
CA ARG A 201 -10.03 11.11 18.61
C ARG A 201 -8.99 11.05 17.51
N PHE A 202 -9.04 11.97 16.54
CA PHE A 202 -8.04 12.06 15.48
C PHE A 202 -6.63 12.27 16.04
N MET A 203 -6.48 13.23 16.94
CA MET A 203 -5.19 13.50 17.59
C MET A 203 -4.67 12.31 18.40
N ALA A 204 -5.57 11.55 19.04
CA ALA A 204 -5.19 10.35 19.79
C ALA A 204 -4.79 9.19 18.87
N MET A 205 -5.49 9.00 17.75
CA MET A 205 -5.19 7.93 16.76
C MET A 205 -3.89 8.20 15.99
N TYR A 206 -3.55 9.46 15.76
CA TYR A 206 -2.43 9.89 14.92
C TYR A 206 -1.49 10.86 15.65
N ASP A 207 -1.21 10.59 16.92
CA ASP A 207 -0.42 11.46 17.80
C ASP A 207 0.95 11.85 17.22
N VAL A 208 1.56 10.96 16.45
CA VAL A 208 2.85 11.19 15.76
C VAL A 208 2.83 12.37 14.78
N ILE A 209 1.68 12.71 14.20
CA ILE A 209 1.53 13.88 13.32
C ILE A 209 1.76 15.18 14.10
N PHE A 210 1.44 15.16 15.40
CA PHE A 210 1.53 16.32 16.28
C PHE A 210 2.81 16.35 17.13
N ASP A 211 3.42 15.20 17.37
CA ASP A 211 4.72 15.09 18.04
C ASP A 211 5.49 13.88 17.51
N ALA A 212 6.53 14.12 16.72
CA ALA A 212 7.37 13.07 16.17
C ALA A 212 8.08 12.19 17.22
N LYS A 213 8.15 12.64 18.47
CA LYS A 213 8.64 11.84 19.61
C LYS A 213 7.54 11.00 20.27
N SER A 214 6.33 11.04 19.76
CA SER A 214 5.24 10.23 20.28
C SER A 214 5.61 8.74 20.33
N LYS A 215 5.27 8.11 21.45
CA LYS A 215 5.39 6.66 21.65
C LYS A 215 4.06 5.94 21.37
N ALA A 216 3.01 6.69 21.04
CA ALA A 216 1.73 6.11 20.71
C ALA A 216 1.84 5.24 19.44
N PRO A 217 1.12 4.11 19.37
CA PRO A 217 1.07 3.31 18.16
C PRO A 217 0.36 4.07 17.04
N VAL A 218 0.80 3.86 15.80
CA VAL A 218 0.13 4.38 14.61
C VAL A 218 -0.48 3.22 13.83
N HIS A 219 -1.76 3.34 13.53
CA HIS A 219 -2.48 2.38 12.69
C HIS A 219 -2.30 2.74 11.21
N SER A 220 -1.11 2.51 10.66
CA SER A 220 -0.78 2.85 9.27
C SER A 220 -0.91 1.68 8.30
N LYS A 221 -1.05 0.44 8.80
CA LYS A 221 -1.29 -0.77 8.00
C LYS A 221 -2.26 -1.64 8.76
N SER A 222 -3.15 -2.31 8.06
CA SER A 222 -4.36 -2.99 8.57
C SER A 222 -4.31 -3.51 10.00
N LEU A 223 -3.21 -4.06 10.46
CA LEU A 223 -3.09 -4.64 11.81
C LEU A 223 -1.75 -4.33 12.49
N ILE A 224 -0.85 -3.61 11.79
CA ILE A 224 0.47 -3.34 12.32
C ILE A 224 0.43 -2.02 13.08
N LEU A 225 0.60 -2.12 14.39
CA LEU A 225 0.85 -0.98 15.26
C LEU A 225 2.33 -0.56 15.12
N LEU A 226 2.57 0.65 14.64
CA LEU A 226 3.91 1.20 14.50
C LEU A 226 4.21 2.13 15.68
N TYR A 227 5.21 1.78 16.47
CA TYR A 227 5.68 2.58 17.61
C TYR A 227 6.92 3.38 17.22
N ASN A 228 7.05 4.58 17.77
CA ASN A 228 8.20 5.48 17.55
C ASN A 228 8.53 5.73 16.07
N ILE A 229 7.51 5.72 15.20
CA ILE A 229 7.74 5.82 13.76
C ILE A 229 8.34 7.17 13.37
N GLY A 230 7.95 8.26 14.02
CA GLY A 230 8.52 9.58 13.76
C GLY A 230 10.03 9.65 14.02
N LEU A 231 10.51 8.96 15.07
CA LEU A 231 11.95 8.82 15.34
C LEU A 231 12.64 7.99 14.24
N LYS A 232 12.02 6.88 13.81
CA LYS A 232 12.58 5.99 12.78
C LYS A 232 12.70 6.66 11.42
N GLU A 233 11.80 7.60 11.11
CA GLU A 233 11.79 8.36 9.86
C GLU A 233 12.58 9.67 9.92
N GLY A 234 13.29 9.95 11.01
CA GLY A 234 14.12 11.15 11.16
C GLY A 234 13.34 12.43 11.41
N MET A 235 12.05 12.35 11.77
CA MET A 235 11.19 13.51 12.01
C MET A 235 11.47 14.21 13.36
N ALA A 236 12.33 13.65 14.19
CA ALA A 236 12.81 14.27 15.42
C ALA A 236 14.18 14.96 15.28
N ASN A 237 14.72 14.99 14.06
CA ASN A 237 16.04 15.55 13.73
C ASN A 237 15.96 16.35 12.43
N VAL A 238 15.02 17.29 12.37
CA VAL A 238 14.81 18.19 11.22
C VAL A 238 15.44 19.56 11.47
N GLY A 239 15.33 20.46 10.50
CA GLY A 239 15.94 21.80 10.56
C GLY A 239 17.40 21.80 10.12
N ASP A 240 17.99 22.98 9.95
CA ASP A 240 19.35 23.15 9.40
C ASP A 240 20.42 22.51 10.28
N GLN A 241 20.23 22.49 11.59
CA GLN A 241 21.20 21.95 12.56
C GLN A 241 20.84 20.52 13.02
N ARG A 242 19.78 19.89 12.48
CA ARG A 242 19.27 18.56 12.90
C ARG A 242 18.84 18.48 14.37
N ASP A 243 18.48 19.58 14.97
CA ASP A 243 18.16 19.70 16.41
C ASP A 243 16.68 20.00 16.67
N GLU A 244 15.90 20.16 15.61
CA GLU A 244 14.47 20.39 15.70
C GLU A 244 13.67 19.09 15.65
N VAL A 245 12.49 19.14 16.28
CA VAL A 245 11.51 18.05 16.29
C VAL A 245 10.25 18.56 15.61
N LEU A 246 9.64 17.74 14.74
CA LEU A 246 8.32 18.07 14.22
C LEU A 246 7.31 18.09 15.35
N LYS A 247 6.73 19.26 15.60
CA LYS A 247 5.67 19.49 16.60
C LYS A 247 4.63 20.44 16.05
N VAL A 248 3.36 20.12 16.31
CA VAL A 248 2.21 20.93 15.92
C VAL A 248 1.39 21.27 17.15
N ASP A 249 0.90 22.50 17.22
CA ASP A 249 0.01 22.93 18.30
C ASP A 249 -1.34 22.22 18.20
N LYS A 250 -1.53 21.20 19.05
CA LYS A 250 -2.76 20.42 19.14
C LYS A 250 -3.98 21.27 19.48
N LYS A 251 -3.82 22.32 20.29
CA LYS A 251 -4.95 23.18 20.68
C LYS A 251 -5.42 24.01 19.50
N LEU A 252 -4.47 24.58 18.75
CA LEU A 252 -4.78 25.35 17.55
C LEU A 252 -5.42 24.45 16.47
N PHE A 253 -4.86 23.26 16.24
CA PHE A 253 -5.42 22.27 15.32
C PHE A 253 -6.85 21.88 15.72
N CYS A 254 -7.06 21.49 16.98
CA CYS A 254 -8.37 21.07 17.50
C CYS A 254 -9.42 22.17 17.33
N ALA A 255 -9.10 23.39 17.75
CA ALA A 255 -10.00 24.54 17.63
C ALA A 255 -10.37 24.84 16.17
N GLU A 256 -9.38 24.78 15.26
CA GLU A 256 -9.63 25.03 13.84
C GLU A 256 -10.43 23.88 13.21
N LEU A 257 -10.11 22.62 13.51
CA LEU A 257 -10.86 21.48 12.98
C LEU A 257 -12.34 21.52 13.44
N GLN A 258 -12.58 21.77 14.73
CA GLN A 258 -13.94 21.93 15.26
C GLN A 258 -14.69 23.09 14.60
N ARG A 259 -14.01 24.23 14.40
CA ARG A 259 -14.57 25.39 13.67
C ARG A 259 -14.94 25.03 12.23
N LEU A 260 -14.06 24.32 11.51
CA LEU A 260 -14.32 23.88 10.14
C LEU A 260 -15.47 22.87 10.08
N MET A 261 -15.51 21.92 11.01
CA MET A 261 -16.60 20.93 11.11
C MET A 261 -17.96 21.59 11.31
N SER A 262 -18.05 22.70 12.09
CA SER A 262 -19.32 23.36 12.38
C SER A 262 -20.06 23.91 11.14
N PHE A 263 -19.39 24.05 10.00
CA PHE A 263 -20.03 24.49 8.74
C PHE A 263 -20.76 23.36 7.99
N TYR A 264 -20.73 22.13 8.49
CA TYR A 264 -21.29 20.96 7.82
C TYR A 264 -22.34 20.27 8.67
N ASP A 265 -23.42 19.83 8.03
CA ASP A 265 -24.50 19.07 8.67
C ASP A 265 -24.11 17.61 8.92
N GLN A 266 -23.21 17.08 8.08
CA GLN A 266 -22.68 15.73 8.20
C GLN A 266 -21.27 15.63 7.60
N LEU A 267 -20.52 14.62 8.02
CA LEU A 267 -19.20 14.31 7.51
C LEU A 267 -19.10 12.83 7.14
N ASP A 268 -18.47 12.57 6.01
CA ASP A 268 -17.89 11.28 5.66
C ASP A 268 -16.37 11.31 5.83
N ALA A 269 -15.71 10.16 5.56
CA ALA A 269 -14.27 10.04 5.74
C ALA A 269 -13.47 10.97 4.81
N LEU A 270 -13.95 11.24 3.59
CA LEU A 270 -13.25 12.12 2.64
C LEU A 270 -13.37 13.59 3.04
N LEU A 271 -14.56 14.03 3.38
CA LEU A 271 -14.76 15.41 3.82
C LEU A 271 -13.97 15.68 5.10
N PHE A 272 -14.02 14.78 6.07
CA PHE A 272 -13.22 14.90 7.29
C PHE A 272 -11.70 14.93 6.98
N PHE A 273 -11.21 14.09 6.09
CA PHE A 273 -9.82 14.10 5.62
C PHE A 273 -9.42 15.48 5.06
N LYS A 274 -10.26 16.09 4.22
CA LYS A 274 -10.02 17.44 3.67
C LYS A 274 -9.99 18.52 4.77
N LEU A 275 -10.88 18.41 5.77
CA LEU A 275 -10.91 19.33 6.91
C LEU A 275 -9.65 19.19 7.80
N VAL A 276 -9.18 17.96 7.98
CA VAL A 276 -7.92 17.69 8.70
C VAL A 276 -6.75 18.38 8.03
N HIS A 277 -6.59 18.24 6.71
CA HIS A 277 -5.55 18.93 5.95
C HIS A 277 -5.62 20.44 6.15
N ARG A 278 -6.81 21.03 6.02
CA ARG A 278 -6.98 22.48 6.19
C ARG A 278 -6.68 22.97 7.62
N ALA A 279 -7.11 22.21 8.63
CA ALA A 279 -6.81 22.52 10.02
C ALA A 279 -5.31 22.39 10.33
N TYR A 280 -4.65 21.41 9.70
CA TYR A 280 -3.23 21.18 9.86
C TYR A 280 -2.40 22.32 9.23
N ASP A 281 -2.70 22.72 7.98
CA ASP A 281 -2.07 23.87 7.33
C ASP A 281 -2.13 25.11 8.23
N LYS A 282 -3.30 25.35 8.85
CA LYS A 282 -3.48 26.45 9.80
C LYS A 282 -2.62 26.29 11.06
N ALA A 283 -2.53 25.08 11.60
CA ALA A 283 -1.80 24.80 12.83
C ALA A 283 -0.27 24.93 12.67
N ILE A 284 0.25 24.71 11.46
CA ILE A 284 1.67 24.98 11.12
C ILE A 284 1.91 26.41 10.62
N SER A 285 0.90 27.29 10.71
CA SER A 285 0.95 28.69 10.26
C SER A 285 1.16 28.85 8.75
N ASP A 286 0.78 27.86 7.95
CA ASP A 286 0.79 27.99 6.51
C ASP A 286 -0.43 28.82 6.05
N ILE A 287 -0.14 29.99 5.51
CA ILE A 287 -1.16 30.98 5.09
C ILE A 287 -1.55 30.85 3.63
N HIS A 288 -0.87 30.01 2.87
CA HIS A 288 -1.12 29.87 1.43
C HIS A 288 -2.46 29.20 1.16
N GLN A 289 -3.08 29.61 0.05
CA GLN A 289 -4.27 28.94 -0.45
C GLN A 289 -3.86 27.66 -1.18
N LYS A 290 -4.23 26.52 -0.62
CA LYS A 290 -3.94 25.22 -1.21
C LYS A 290 -4.91 24.89 -2.33
N SER A 291 -4.38 24.41 -3.45
CA SER A 291 -5.15 23.95 -4.63
C SER A 291 -5.14 22.42 -4.78
N LEU A 292 -4.28 21.74 -4.04
CA LEU A 292 -4.03 20.31 -4.12
C LEU A 292 -3.76 19.71 -2.74
N ILE A 293 -4.34 18.55 -2.46
CA ILE A 293 -3.91 17.67 -1.37
C ILE A 293 -3.01 16.57 -1.97
N PHE A 294 -1.82 16.41 -1.43
CA PHE A 294 -0.89 15.36 -1.80
C PHE A 294 -0.87 14.29 -0.72
N TYR A 295 -1.50 13.14 -1.01
CA TYR A 295 -1.76 12.08 -0.05
C TYR A 295 -0.82 10.91 -0.26
N HIS A 296 0.13 10.72 0.64
CA HIS A 296 1.07 9.60 0.58
C HIS A 296 0.47 8.33 1.17
N ILE A 297 0.27 7.33 0.32
CA ILE A 297 -0.31 6.03 0.67
C ILE A 297 0.78 4.96 0.61
N HIS A 298 0.94 4.20 1.68
CA HIS A 298 1.96 3.15 1.75
C HIS A 298 1.35 1.81 2.12
N ASN A 299 1.29 0.88 1.15
CA ASN A 299 0.71 -0.46 1.31
C ASN A 299 -0.63 -0.44 2.06
N PRO A 300 -1.64 0.25 1.57
CA PRO A 300 -2.93 0.29 2.23
C PRO A 300 -3.59 -1.09 2.19
N ASN A 301 -4.46 -1.34 3.14
CA ASN A 301 -5.40 -2.44 3.03
C ASN A 301 -6.28 -2.25 1.77
N ALA A 302 -6.66 -3.34 1.11
CA ALA A 302 -7.48 -3.27 -0.11
C ALA A 302 -8.82 -2.53 0.13
N HIS A 303 -9.45 -2.69 1.31
CA HIS A 303 -10.63 -1.93 1.67
C HIS A 303 -10.37 -0.43 1.78
N ALA A 304 -9.26 -0.02 2.39
CA ALA A 304 -8.89 1.40 2.47
C ALA A 304 -8.68 2.00 1.08
N GLN A 305 -8.00 1.27 0.20
CA GLN A 305 -7.76 1.70 -1.18
C GLN A 305 -9.06 1.80 -1.98
N LEU A 306 -9.88 0.76 -1.96
CA LEU A 306 -11.16 0.72 -2.69
C LEU A 306 -12.14 1.78 -2.17
N ASN A 307 -12.21 1.99 -0.86
CA ASN A 307 -13.07 3.01 -0.28
C ASN A 307 -12.57 4.43 -0.62
N PHE A 308 -11.27 4.65 -0.68
CA PHE A 308 -10.70 5.90 -1.19
C PHE A 308 -11.07 6.12 -2.66
N VAL A 309 -10.92 5.11 -3.52
CA VAL A 309 -11.32 5.18 -4.94
C VAL A 309 -12.81 5.52 -5.08
N ARG A 310 -13.66 4.92 -4.26
CA ARG A 310 -15.11 5.17 -4.27
C ARG A 310 -15.47 6.59 -3.83
N LEU A 311 -14.86 7.08 -2.75
CA LEU A 311 -15.15 8.40 -2.19
C LEU A 311 -14.51 9.54 -2.99
N ALA A 312 -13.36 9.30 -3.60
CA ALA A 312 -12.59 10.27 -4.38
C ALA A 312 -12.33 9.77 -5.81
N PRO A 313 -13.39 9.53 -6.63
CA PRO A 313 -13.24 8.96 -7.97
C PRO A 313 -12.40 9.85 -8.92
N GLU A 314 -12.34 11.14 -8.66
CA GLU A 314 -11.55 12.13 -9.42
C GLU A 314 -10.10 12.27 -8.92
N ALA A 315 -9.68 11.47 -7.92
CA ALA A 315 -8.31 11.50 -7.44
C ALA A 315 -7.33 11.06 -8.53
N ASN A 316 -6.22 11.78 -8.63
CA ASN A 316 -5.12 11.42 -9.52
C ASN A 316 -4.10 10.55 -8.78
N TRP A 317 -3.36 9.70 -9.50
CA TRP A 317 -2.40 8.78 -8.90
C TRP A 317 -0.99 8.96 -9.45
N VAL A 318 -0.03 9.17 -8.58
CA VAL A 318 1.39 9.19 -8.90
C VAL A 318 2.02 7.94 -8.30
N MET A 319 2.65 7.14 -9.13
CA MET A 319 3.43 5.98 -8.69
C MET A 319 4.91 6.28 -8.87
N MET A 320 5.68 6.26 -7.79
CA MET A 320 7.14 6.22 -7.94
C MET A 320 7.56 4.83 -8.38
N VAL A 321 8.35 4.79 -9.44
CA VAL A 321 8.90 3.54 -10.00
C VAL A 321 10.41 3.60 -10.12
N ARG A 322 11.03 2.45 -10.25
CA ARG A 322 12.46 2.26 -10.39
C ARG A 322 12.72 0.99 -11.20
N GLU A 323 13.96 0.79 -11.70
CA GLU A 323 14.32 -0.48 -12.32
C GLU A 323 13.80 -1.67 -11.48
N PRO A 324 12.99 -2.58 -12.07
CA PRO A 324 12.16 -3.50 -11.29
C PRO A 324 12.94 -4.49 -10.44
N VAL A 325 13.97 -5.14 -10.99
CA VAL A 325 14.73 -6.15 -10.23
C VAL A 325 15.55 -5.49 -9.11
N GLN A 326 16.11 -4.31 -9.38
CA GLN A 326 16.83 -3.53 -8.36
C GLN A 326 15.91 -3.04 -7.24
N SER A 327 14.69 -2.60 -7.59
CA SER A 327 13.66 -2.19 -6.63
C SER A 327 13.23 -3.36 -5.77
N CYS A 328 12.98 -4.52 -6.38
CA CYS A 328 12.59 -5.75 -5.72
C CYS A 328 13.67 -6.21 -4.74
N GLU A 329 14.91 -6.39 -5.20
CA GLU A 329 16.03 -6.81 -4.35
C GLU A 329 16.23 -5.86 -3.16
N SER A 330 16.14 -4.55 -3.40
CA SER A 330 16.24 -3.55 -2.32
C SER A 330 15.10 -3.65 -1.30
N TRP A 331 13.89 -3.98 -1.74
CA TRP A 331 12.71 -4.02 -0.88
C TRP A 331 12.69 -5.26 0.01
N LEU A 332 13.05 -6.41 -0.54
CA LEU A 332 12.99 -7.69 0.18
C LEU A 332 14.24 -7.97 1.05
N ARG A 333 15.34 -7.20 0.90
CA ARG A 333 16.64 -7.43 1.57
C ARG A 333 16.51 -7.74 3.07
N LYS A 334 15.77 -6.93 3.83
CA LYS A 334 15.60 -7.13 5.27
C LYS A 334 14.90 -8.44 5.63
N ASN A 335 14.02 -8.94 4.76
CA ASN A 335 13.35 -10.23 4.96
C ASN A 335 14.31 -11.37 4.62
N PHE A 336 15.05 -11.23 3.54
CA PHE A 336 16.06 -12.22 3.15
C PHE A 336 17.13 -12.38 4.24
N GLU A 337 17.69 -11.27 4.75
CA GLU A 337 18.67 -11.27 5.86
C GLU A 337 18.14 -11.92 7.15
N LYS A 338 16.83 -11.98 7.34
CA LYS A 338 16.16 -12.62 8.48
C LYS A 338 15.65 -14.03 8.18
N ASN A 339 15.93 -14.54 7.00
CA ASN A 339 15.36 -15.80 6.50
C ASN A 339 13.80 -15.82 6.52
N ASP A 340 13.17 -14.65 6.43
CA ASP A 340 11.71 -14.51 6.34
C ASP A 340 11.27 -14.73 4.89
N TYR A 341 11.17 -15.99 4.49
CA TYR A 341 10.80 -16.37 3.14
C TYR A 341 9.37 -15.91 2.76
N THR A 342 8.43 -15.95 3.70
CA THR A 342 7.07 -15.46 3.48
C THR A 342 7.08 -13.98 3.10
N GLY A 343 7.87 -13.18 3.79
CA GLY A 343 8.05 -11.77 3.46
C GLY A 343 8.73 -11.55 2.11
N VAL A 344 9.69 -12.40 1.73
CA VAL A 344 10.33 -12.35 0.40
C VAL A 344 9.32 -12.67 -0.70
N ALA A 345 8.61 -13.79 -0.61
CA ALA A 345 7.60 -14.22 -1.58
C ALA A 345 6.50 -13.18 -1.75
N THR A 346 5.99 -12.65 -0.65
CA THR A 346 4.95 -11.61 -0.67
C THR A 346 5.41 -10.36 -1.43
N ARG A 347 6.66 -9.89 -1.23
CA ARG A 347 7.15 -8.69 -1.93
C ARG A 347 7.32 -8.90 -3.43
N ILE A 348 7.81 -10.05 -3.86
CA ILE A 348 7.93 -10.38 -5.29
C ILE A 348 6.54 -10.36 -5.93
N ILE A 349 5.57 -11.05 -5.32
CA ILE A 349 4.19 -11.10 -5.83
C ILE A 349 3.55 -9.73 -5.83
N THR A 350 3.68 -8.96 -4.75
CA THR A 350 3.13 -7.60 -4.68
C THR A 350 3.64 -6.75 -5.85
N MET A 351 4.94 -6.74 -6.12
CA MET A 351 5.49 -5.97 -7.23
C MET A 351 4.96 -6.42 -8.59
N LEU A 352 4.84 -7.73 -8.82
CA LEU A 352 4.33 -8.28 -10.07
C LEU A 352 2.85 -7.95 -10.33
N PHE A 353 2.04 -7.78 -9.28
CA PHE A 353 0.62 -7.49 -9.41
C PHE A 353 0.30 -6.00 -9.37
N GLU A 354 1.04 -5.19 -8.61
CA GLU A 354 0.80 -3.75 -8.50
C GLU A 354 1.01 -2.99 -9.82
N ILE A 355 1.86 -3.48 -10.72
CA ILE A 355 2.09 -2.83 -12.04
C ILE A 355 0.87 -2.91 -12.98
N ASP A 356 -0.06 -3.81 -12.71
CA ASP A 356 -1.19 -4.12 -13.59
C ASP A 356 -2.53 -3.93 -12.86
N THR A 357 -2.69 -2.83 -12.17
CA THR A 357 -3.91 -2.53 -11.41
C THR A 357 -4.88 -1.72 -12.24
N ILE A 358 -6.12 -2.22 -12.40
CA ILE A 358 -7.19 -1.56 -13.16
C ILE A 358 -7.50 -0.14 -12.63
N ILE A 359 -7.26 0.14 -11.35
CA ILE A 359 -7.41 1.48 -10.77
C ILE A 359 -6.55 2.50 -11.53
N TYR A 360 -5.28 2.18 -11.80
CA TYR A 360 -4.35 3.07 -12.51
C TYR A 360 -4.65 3.20 -13.99
N HIS A 361 -5.43 2.28 -14.54
CA HIS A 361 -5.94 2.38 -15.91
C HIS A 361 -7.20 3.24 -16.01
N LYS A 362 -8.15 3.07 -15.08
CA LYS A 362 -9.43 3.81 -15.06
C LYS A 362 -9.27 5.26 -14.60
N GLN A 363 -8.37 5.53 -13.66
CA GLN A 363 -8.15 6.86 -13.10
C GLN A 363 -6.94 7.54 -13.74
N LYS A 364 -6.91 8.87 -13.66
CA LYS A 364 -5.75 9.63 -14.14
C LYS A 364 -4.52 9.26 -13.31
N SER A 365 -3.59 8.55 -13.92
CA SER A 365 -2.40 8.03 -13.24
C SER A 365 -1.13 8.24 -14.04
N VAL A 366 0.02 8.30 -13.35
CA VAL A 366 1.33 8.44 -13.97
C VAL A 366 2.42 7.78 -13.13
N GLY A 367 3.35 7.10 -13.79
CA GLY A 367 4.57 6.56 -13.18
C GLY A 367 5.74 7.53 -13.33
N VAL A 368 6.42 7.83 -12.24
CA VAL A 368 7.61 8.70 -12.20
C VAL A 368 8.83 7.85 -11.88
N ARG A 369 9.80 7.81 -12.79
CA ARG A 369 11.05 7.08 -12.58
C ARG A 369 11.92 7.80 -11.56
N LEU A 370 12.43 7.05 -10.59
CA LEU A 370 13.40 7.56 -9.63
C LEU A 370 14.68 8.05 -10.32
N GLU A 371 15.09 7.33 -11.35
CA GLU A 371 16.25 7.67 -12.18
C GLU A 371 16.08 9.05 -12.82
N ASP A 372 14.94 9.32 -13.46
CA ASP A 372 14.65 10.61 -14.09
C ASP A 372 14.61 11.75 -13.07
N LEU A 373 14.00 11.49 -11.88
CA LEU A 373 13.95 12.48 -10.81
C LEU A 373 15.35 12.84 -10.30
N LYS A 374 16.25 11.85 -10.22
CA LYS A 374 17.61 12.06 -9.70
C LYS A 374 18.61 12.54 -10.74
N GLU A 375 18.48 12.11 -11.98
CA GLU A 375 19.41 12.46 -13.06
C GLU A 375 19.05 13.77 -13.76
N SER A 376 17.75 14.06 -13.86
CA SER A 376 17.23 15.21 -14.60
C SER A 376 16.13 15.95 -13.84
N PRO A 377 16.35 16.35 -12.57
CA PRO A 377 15.30 16.94 -11.72
C PRO A 377 14.70 18.20 -12.35
N ARG A 378 15.52 19.06 -12.98
CA ARG A 378 15.05 20.30 -13.62
C ARG A 378 14.20 20.08 -14.90
N ARG A 379 14.06 18.84 -15.37
CA ARG A 379 13.10 18.44 -16.42
C ARG A 379 11.94 17.65 -15.84
N THR A 380 12.21 16.75 -14.90
CA THR A 380 11.21 15.84 -14.32
C THR A 380 10.23 16.57 -13.40
N VAL A 381 10.73 17.44 -12.53
CA VAL A 381 9.90 18.18 -11.57
C VAL A 381 8.90 19.10 -12.28
N PRO A 382 9.29 19.96 -13.24
CA PRO A 382 8.33 20.79 -13.99
C PRO A 382 7.30 19.97 -14.78
N ALA A 383 7.70 18.82 -15.36
CA ALA A 383 6.77 17.92 -16.04
C ALA A 383 5.72 17.34 -15.08
N LEU A 384 6.14 16.95 -13.87
CA LEU A 384 5.25 16.47 -12.82
C LEU A 384 4.32 17.58 -12.32
N CYS A 385 4.83 18.78 -12.09
CA CYS A 385 4.02 19.95 -11.70
C CYS A 385 2.93 20.24 -12.73
N ASN A 386 3.28 20.25 -14.01
CA ASN A 386 2.32 20.44 -15.10
C ASN A 386 1.26 19.32 -15.11
N TRP A 387 1.67 18.07 -14.89
CA TRP A 387 0.73 16.95 -14.80
C TRP A 387 -0.20 17.06 -13.59
N MET A 388 0.32 17.47 -12.43
CA MET A 388 -0.46 17.74 -11.22
C MET A 388 -1.29 19.03 -11.34
N GLY A 389 -0.94 19.96 -12.23
CA GLY A 389 -1.57 21.26 -12.40
C GLY A 389 -1.26 22.23 -11.26
N ILE A 390 -0.02 22.23 -10.80
CA ILE A 390 0.58 23.19 -9.88
C ILE A 390 1.75 23.90 -10.57
N LYS A 391 2.21 25.01 -10.02
CA LYS A 391 3.35 25.76 -10.56
C LYS A 391 4.67 25.09 -10.18
N ASP A 392 5.68 25.21 -11.02
CA ASP A 392 7.05 24.90 -10.61
C ASP A 392 7.53 25.93 -9.58
N ASN A 393 8.23 25.45 -8.54
CA ASN A 393 8.70 26.27 -7.42
C ASN A 393 10.06 25.75 -6.92
N GLU A 394 10.94 26.63 -6.48
CA GLU A 394 12.26 26.24 -5.98
C GLU A 394 12.21 25.37 -4.72
N SER A 395 11.14 25.45 -3.91
CA SER A 395 10.95 24.55 -2.75
C SER A 395 10.95 23.06 -3.14
N LEU A 396 10.58 22.74 -4.39
CA LEU A 396 10.55 21.37 -4.91
C LEU A 396 11.93 20.72 -5.11
N TYR A 397 13.00 21.46 -4.86
CA TYR A 397 14.38 20.97 -5.02
C TYR A 397 15.10 20.78 -3.67
N GLU A 398 14.38 20.93 -2.56
CA GLU A 398 14.86 20.67 -1.21
C GLU A 398 13.95 19.65 -0.51
N MET A 399 14.55 18.78 0.31
CA MET A 399 13.78 17.85 1.12
C MET A 399 13.29 18.54 2.39
N THR A 400 11.98 18.58 2.58
CA THR A 400 11.37 19.17 3.77
C THR A 400 10.38 18.22 4.45
N ALA A 401 10.06 18.53 5.69
CA ALA A 401 8.95 18.00 6.45
C ALA A 401 8.38 19.13 7.30
N GLN A 402 7.11 19.49 7.09
CA GLN A 402 6.46 20.69 7.63
C GLN A 402 7.25 21.99 7.30
N GLY A 403 7.76 22.12 6.08
CA GLY A 403 8.59 23.24 5.66
C GLY A 403 9.98 23.32 6.31
N LYS A 404 10.33 22.36 7.18
CA LYS A 404 11.66 22.28 7.80
C LYS A 404 12.53 21.30 7.04
N LYS A 405 13.81 21.61 6.91
CA LYS A 405 14.77 20.73 6.22
C LYS A 405 14.74 19.34 6.83
N TRP A 406 14.46 18.35 5.99
CA TRP A 406 14.48 16.94 6.37
C TRP A 406 15.74 16.27 5.84
N TRP A 407 16.35 15.47 6.69
CA TRP A 407 17.66 14.87 6.41
C TRP A 407 17.58 13.44 5.87
N GLY A 408 16.44 13.03 5.37
CA GLY A 408 16.21 11.70 4.84
C GLY A 408 15.88 10.66 5.92
N ASP A 409 15.47 9.47 5.48
CA ASP A 409 15.15 8.34 6.34
C ASP A 409 16.45 7.68 6.85
N PRO A 410 16.74 7.71 8.17
CA PRO A 410 17.93 7.08 8.75
C PRO A 410 18.03 5.57 8.51
N SER A 411 16.90 4.92 8.22
CA SER A 411 16.87 3.49 7.88
C SER A 411 17.26 3.21 6.42
N SER A 412 17.41 4.24 5.60
CA SER A 412 17.85 4.10 4.21
C SER A 412 19.34 3.78 4.15
N PRO A 413 19.75 2.75 3.39
CA PRO A 413 21.17 2.44 3.22
C PRO A 413 22.00 3.60 2.62
N ASP A 414 21.33 4.48 1.87
CA ASP A 414 21.98 5.61 1.19
C ASP A 414 22.08 6.86 2.09
N HIS A 415 21.42 6.85 3.26
CA HIS A 415 21.38 8.00 4.18
C HIS A 415 22.77 8.50 4.58
N ALA A 416 23.73 7.59 4.80
CA ALA A 416 25.08 7.96 5.20
C ALA A 416 25.93 8.54 4.05
N GLN A 417 25.59 8.20 2.81
CA GLN A 417 26.38 8.57 1.61
C GLN A 417 25.81 9.78 0.89
N ASP A 418 24.52 9.74 0.54
CA ASP A 418 23.86 10.83 -0.19
C ASP A 418 23.15 11.81 0.74
N GLY A 419 23.05 11.49 1.99
CA GLY A 419 22.24 11.95 3.12
C GLY A 419 21.50 13.26 3.02
N MET A 420 21.92 14.11 2.13
CA MET A 420 21.45 15.49 2.08
C MET A 420 21.25 16.01 0.67
N ASN A 421 21.73 15.26 -0.31
CA ASN A 421 21.46 15.59 -1.70
C ASN A 421 20.26 14.78 -2.19
N PRO A 422 19.08 15.39 -2.34
CA PRO A 422 17.90 14.67 -2.84
C PRO A 422 18.14 14.01 -4.20
N PHE A 423 19.10 14.53 -4.96
CA PHE A 423 19.44 14.07 -6.31
C PHE A 423 20.75 13.27 -6.35
N GLY A 424 21.24 12.80 -5.21
CA GLY A 424 22.37 11.86 -5.13
C GLY A 424 22.07 10.55 -5.87
N LYS A 425 23.08 10.00 -6.57
CA LYS A 425 22.90 8.88 -7.52
C LYS A 425 23.17 7.50 -6.90
N THR A 426 23.58 7.41 -5.64
CA THR A 426 23.94 6.14 -5.00
C THR A 426 22.82 5.12 -5.10
N SER A 427 21.57 5.54 -4.87
CA SER A 427 20.43 4.63 -4.92
C SER A 427 20.19 4.06 -6.32
N ILE A 428 20.32 4.85 -7.38
CA ILE A 428 20.04 4.40 -8.75
C ILE A 428 21.23 3.63 -9.36
N ASN A 429 22.45 3.82 -8.84
CA ASN A 429 23.65 3.14 -9.31
C ASN A 429 23.95 1.84 -8.53
N ARG A 430 23.06 1.40 -7.64
CA ARG A 430 23.25 0.19 -6.84
C ARG A 430 23.27 -1.05 -7.74
N LYS A 431 24.29 -1.87 -7.60
CA LYS A 431 24.38 -3.15 -8.29
C LYS A 431 23.34 -4.13 -7.72
N ILE A 432 22.70 -4.88 -8.61
CA ILE A 432 21.89 -6.06 -8.32
C ILE A 432 22.78 -7.30 -8.25
N GLY A 433 22.25 -8.41 -7.71
CA GLY A 433 22.95 -9.69 -7.61
C GLY A 433 23.52 -10.00 -6.23
N SER A 434 23.10 -9.23 -5.21
CA SER A 434 23.42 -9.56 -3.81
C SER A 434 22.47 -10.62 -3.22
N ILE A 435 21.31 -10.82 -3.81
CA ILE A 435 20.28 -11.79 -3.41
C ILE A 435 19.89 -12.65 -4.60
N PHE A 436 19.56 -12.03 -5.73
CA PHE A 436 19.18 -12.74 -6.94
C PHE A 436 20.40 -13.14 -7.77
N SER A 437 20.58 -14.43 -8.02
CA SER A 437 21.55 -14.97 -8.98
C SER A 437 21.22 -14.48 -10.41
N GLU A 438 22.10 -14.73 -11.35
CA GLU A 438 21.84 -14.42 -12.78
C GLU A 438 20.60 -15.18 -13.27
N SER A 439 20.40 -16.40 -12.82
CA SER A 439 19.21 -17.21 -13.13
C SER A 439 17.93 -16.62 -12.55
N ASP A 440 17.95 -16.22 -11.28
CA ASP A 440 16.82 -15.57 -10.62
C ASP A 440 16.47 -14.24 -11.29
N GLN A 441 17.51 -13.44 -11.61
CA GLN A 441 17.34 -12.17 -12.33
C GLN A 441 16.71 -12.38 -13.71
N TYR A 442 17.14 -13.40 -14.44
CA TYR A 442 16.62 -13.69 -15.78
C TYR A 442 15.11 -13.96 -15.76
N ILE A 443 14.65 -14.78 -14.80
CA ILE A 443 13.22 -15.05 -14.62
C ILE A 443 12.46 -13.75 -14.32
N LEU A 444 12.93 -12.97 -13.34
CA LEU A 444 12.26 -11.73 -12.93
C LEU A 444 12.32 -10.66 -14.02
N GLN A 445 13.43 -10.48 -14.72
CA GLN A 445 13.56 -9.56 -15.85
C GLN A 445 12.59 -9.90 -16.98
N THR A 446 12.41 -11.18 -17.27
CA THR A 446 11.44 -11.63 -18.29
C THR A 446 10.01 -11.32 -17.85
N LEU A 447 9.65 -11.58 -16.59
CA LEU A 447 8.31 -11.26 -16.08
C LEU A 447 8.06 -9.74 -16.01
N PHE A 448 9.10 -8.93 -15.76
CA PHE A 448 9.01 -7.47 -15.75
C PHE A 448 9.27 -6.82 -17.12
N TYR A 449 9.56 -7.58 -18.17
CA TYR A 449 9.94 -7.04 -19.47
C TYR A 449 8.97 -5.99 -20.03
N PRO A 450 7.63 -6.21 -20.05
CA PRO A 450 6.71 -5.18 -20.58
C PRO A 450 6.74 -3.86 -19.80
N PHE A 451 6.96 -3.95 -18.50
CA PHE A 451 7.15 -2.75 -17.67
C PHE A 451 8.49 -2.08 -18.00
N SER A 452 9.57 -2.83 -18.07
CA SER A 452 10.91 -2.33 -18.38
C SER A 452 10.94 -1.66 -19.75
N LEU A 453 10.26 -2.25 -20.74
CA LEU A 453 10.11 -1.66 -22.07
C LEU A 453 9.32 -0.33 -22.02
N ARG A 454 8.14 -0.33 -21.36
CA ARG A 454 7.28 0.85 -21.27
C ARG A 454 7.96 2.03 -20.58
N PHE A 455 8.79 1.77 -19.60
CA PHE A 455 9.52 2.78 -18.84
C PHE A 455 10.93 3.05 -19.40
N GLY A 456 11.32 2.43 -20.52
CA GLY A 456 12.60 2.70 -21.19
C GLY A 456 13.83 2.18 -20.44
N TYR A 457 13.69 1.10 -19.67
CA TYR A 457 14.82 0.39 -19.04
C TYR A 457 15.48 -0.60 -20.01
N VAL A 458 14.74 -1.09 -21.00
CA VAL A 458 15.21 -2.01 -22.04
C VAL A 458 14.73 -1.55 -23.40
N GLU A 459 15.43 -1.97 -24.44
CA GLU A 459 15.00 -1.80 -25.84
C GLU A 459 14.01 -2.89 -26.23
N GLU A 460 13.17 -2.61 -27.23
CA GLU A 460 12.19 -3.55 -27.72
C GLU A 460 12.84 -4.73 -28.46
N ASN A 461 12.54 -5.93 -28.02
CA ASN A 461 12.91 -7.17 -28.70
C ASN A 461 11.83 -8.24 -28.48
N ALA A 462 10.74 -8.15 -29.24
CA ALA A 462 9.58 -9.02 -29.08
C ALA A 462 9.92 -10.49 -29.37
N GLU A 463 10.78 -10.77 -30.36
CA GLU A 463 11.17 -12.15 -30.71
C GLU A 463 11.94 -12.79 -29.55
N GLN A 464 12.91 -12.09 -28.97
CA GLN A 464 13.66 -12.60 -27.82
C GLN A 464 12.75 -12.78 -26.61
N PHE A 465 11.82 -11.86 -26.37
CA PHE A 465 10.88 -11.97 -25.27
C PHE A 465 9.99 -13.21 -25.35
N GLU A 466 9.50 -13.56 -26.53
CA GLU A 466 8.74 -14.80 -26.72
C GLU A 466 9.59 -16.06 -26.44
N ILE A 467 10.85 -16.05 -26.84
CA ILE A 467 11.80 -17.14 -26.53
C ILE A 467 12.02 -17.20 -25.01
N ASP A 468 12.29 -16.08 -24.38
CA ASP A 468 12.55 -15.99 -22.93
C ASP A 468 11.36 -16.48 -22.12
N LEU A 469 10.12 -16.14 -22.49
CA LEU A 469 8.91 -16.66 -21.85
C LEU A 469 8.82 -18.18 -21.89
N GLN A 470 9.25 -18.81 -22.99
CA GLN A 470 9.26 -20.26 -23.09
C GLN A 470 10.36 -20.88 -22.22
N VAL A 471 11.55 -20.25 -22.20
CA VAL A 471 12.70 -20.71 -21.41
C VAL A 471 12.43 -20.64 -19.92
N ILE A 472 11.87 -19.54 -19.42
CA ILE A 472 11.64 -19.38 -17.98
C ILE A 472 10.53 -20.26 -17.43
N ARG A 473 9.61 -20.76 -18.26
CA ARG A 473 8.46 -21.55 -17.78
C ARG A 473 8.86 -22.76 -16.94
N PRO A 474 9.73 -23.68 -17.42
CA PRO A 474 10.20 -24.79 -16.60
C PRO A 474 11.06 -24.32 -15.41
N MET A 475 11.85 -23.25 -15.58
CA MET A 475 12.68 -22.73 -14.49
C MET A 475 11.87 -22.25 -13.29
N MET A 476 10.64 -21.75 -13.49
CA MET A 476 9.76 -21.34 -12.41
C MET A 476 9.19 -22.50 -11.58
N ASP A 477 9.27 -23.73 -12.04
CA ASP A 477 8.83 -24.91 -11.29
C ASP A 477 9.93 -25.39 -10.30
N GLU A 478 11.16 -24.93 -10.48
CA GLU A 478 12.30 -25.26 -9.64
C GLU A 478 12.53 -24.19 -8.55
N MET A 479 13.29 -24.56 -7.53
CA MET A 479 13.74 -23.59 -6.51
C MET A 479 14.68 -22.56 -7.11
N PHE A 480 14.42 -21.30 -6.85
CA PHE A 480 15.33 -20.18 -7.13
C PHE A 480 16.59 -20.29 -6.26
N ASP A 481 17.68 -19.70 -6.70
CA ASP A 481 18.94 -19.78 -5.93
C ASP A 481 18.84 -19.05 -4.59
N PHE A 482 18.09 -17.94 -4.52
CA PHE A 482 17.81 -17.28 -3.22
C PHE A 482 16.98 -18.17 -2.29
N GLU A 483 16.10 -19.01 -2.80
CA GLU A 483 15.30 -19.97 -2.02
C GLU A 483 16.16 -21.12 -1.48
N LYS A 484 17.06 -21.65 -2.32
CA LYS A 484 18.06 -22.64 -1.87
C LYS A 484 18.89 -22.08 -0.74
N THR A 485 19.36 -20.82 -0.86
CA THR A 485 20.11 -20.13 0.19
C THR A 485 19.32 -20.04 1.51
N ILE A 486 18.03 -19.67 1.46
CA ILE A 486 17.18 -19.62 2.66
C ILE A 486 16.97 -21.02 3.25
N ALA A 487 16.69 -22.02 2.42
CA ALA A 487 16.51 -23.41 2.87
C ALA A 487 17.77 -23.94 3.59
N GLU A 488 18.95 -23.69 3.04
CA GLU A 488 20.23 -24.04 3.64
C GLU A 488 20.44 -23.32 4.98
N GLN A 489 20.22 -22.00 5.04
CA GLN A 489 20.41 -21.20 6.25
C GLN A 489 19.43 -21.57 7.37
N THR A 490 18.22 -21.99 7.01
CA THR A 490 17.20 -22.45 7.95
C THR A 490 17.25 -23.93 8.24
N GLN A 491 18.13 -24.68 7.55
CA GLN A 491 18.27 -26.14 7.67
C GLN A 491 16.95 -26.88 7.37
N VAL A 492 16.15 -26.34 6.46
CA VAL A 492 14.90 -26.97 5.99
C VAL A 492 15.21 -27.84 4.76
N ASP A 493 14.74 -29.07 4.79
CA ASP A 493 14.86 -29.97 3.65
C ASP A 493 14.20 -29.37 2.40
N PRO A 494 14.83 -29.41 1.20
CA PRO A 494 14.30 -28.84 -0.02
C PRO A 494 12.90 -29.33 -0.41
N GLU A 495 12.60 -30.63 -0.21
CA GLU A 495 11.25 -31.15 -0.50
C GLU A 495 10.20 -30.58 0.48
N GLN A 496 10.57 -30.39 1.74
CA GLN A 496 9.69 -29.76 2.72
C GLN A 496 9.53 -28.27 2.42
N PHE A 497 10.60 -27.58 2.01
CA PHE A 497 10.55 -26.17 1.61
C PHE A 497 9.58 -25.97 0.44
N MET A 498 9.66 -26.78 -0.60
CA MET A 498 8.79 -26.73 -1.78
C MET A 498 7.31 -27.06 -1.47
N LYS A 499 7.04 -27.72 -0.36
CA LYS A 499 5.67 -27.97 0.13
C LYS A 499 5.11 -26.83 0.98
N SER A 500 5.95 -25.86 1.38
CA SER A 500 5.48 -24.74 2.23
C SER A 500 4.47 -23.85 1.51
N GLY A 501 3.54 -23.27 2.28
CA GLY A 501 2.51 -22.39 1.74
C GLY A 501 3.10 -21.17 1.02
N SER A 502 4.21 -20.62 1.52
CA SER A 502 4.89 -19.48 0.89
C SER A 502 5.52 -19.83 -0.45
N TYR A 503 6.05 -21.05 -0.59
CA TYR A 503 6.55 -21.54 -1.87
C TYR A 503 5.41 -21.69 -2.88
N LEU A 504 4.32 -22.36 -2.50
CA LEU A 504 3.15 -22.54 -3.34
C LEU A 504 2.54 -21.19 -3.76
N TYR A 505 2.48 -20.23 -2.84
CA TYR A 505 2.01 -18.87 -3.11
C TYR A 505 2.87 -18.16 -4.16
N LEU A 506 4.19 -18.19 -4.02
CA LEU A 506 5.10 -17.59 -5.00
C LEU A 506 4.94 -18.24 -6.36
N ARG A 507 4.99 -19.57 -6.44
CA ARG A 507 4.85 -20.31 -7.70
C ARG A 507 3.53 -20.02 -8.41
N SER A 508 2.42 -20.04 -7.69
CA SER A 508 1.11 -19.73 -8.24
C SER A 508 1.06 -18.31 -8.83
N GLY A 509 1.60 -17.33 -8.12
CA GLY A 509 1.63 -15.96 -8.60
C GLY A 509 2.53 -15.76 -9.83
N LEU A 510 3.71 -16.38 -9.86
CA LEU A 510 4.60 -16.33 -11.03
C LEU A 510 3.93 -16.96 -12.27
N ILE A 511 3.29 -18.11 -12.10
CA ILE A 511 2.56 -18.79 -13.20
C ILE A 511 1.39 -17.93 -13.69
N GLU A 512 0.63 -17.32 -12.77
CA GLU A 512 -0.46 -16.42 -13.14
C GLU A 512 0.05 -15.24 -14.00
N ARG A 513 1.16 -14.61 -13.60
CA ARG A 513 1.76 -13.52 -14.37
C ARG A 513 2.33 -13.99 -15.71
N TRP A 514 2.97 -15.15 -15.75
CA TRP A 514 3.43 -15.77 -16.98
C TRP A 514 2.27 -16.06 -17.95
N ASN A 515 1.14 -16.59 -17.47
CA ASN A 515 -0.04 -16.85 -18.30
C ASN A 515 -0.58 -15.57 -18.94
N ILE A 516 -0.63 -14.47 -18.20
CA ILE A 516 -1.07 -13.16 -18.73
C ILE A 516 -0.10 -12.68 -19.82
N LEU A 517 1.20 -12.80 -19.62
CA LEU A 517 2.20 -12.43 -20.62
C LEU A 517 2.13 -13.32 -21.87
N LYS A 518 1.87 -14.60 -21.67
CA LYS A 518 1.68 -15.56 -22.76
C LYS A 518 0.44 -15.24 -23.62
N GLU A 519 -0.63 -14.78 -22.97
CA GLU A 519 -1.91 -14.46 -23.64
C GLU A 519 -1.87 -13.09 -24.33
N PHE A 520 -1.35 -12.06 -23.64
CA PHE A 520 -1.47 -10.66 -24.08
C PHE A 520 -0.14 -10.05 -24.55
N GLY A 521 1.00 -10.69 -24.33
CA GLY A 521 2.34 -10.11 -24.59
C GLY A 521 2.69 -8.93 -23.69
N THR A 522 1.78 -8.50 -22.82
CA THR A 522 1.93 -7.33 -21.93
C THR A 522 0.99 -7.44 -20.74
N TYR A 523 1.10 -6.47 -19.83
CA TYR A 523 0.16 -6.27 -18.73
C TYR A 523 -0.91 -5.25 -19.16
N PRO A 524 -2.21 -5.64 -19.22
CA PRO A 524 -3.25 -4.80 -19.82
C PRO A 524 -3.47 -3.45 -19.16
N ASN A 525 -3.35 -3.40 -17.81
CA ASN A 525 -3.71 -2.22 -17.02
C ASN A 525 -2.49 -1.44 -16.49
N MET A 526 -1.34 -1.64 -17.12
CA MET A 526 -0.08 -1.06 -16.65
C MET A 526 -0.07 0.47 -16.73
N ILE A 527 0.37 1.12 -15.65
CA ILE A 527 0.53 2.57 -15.55
C ILE A 527 1.42 3.15 -16.66
N ARG A 528 1.20 4.39 -17.04
CA ARG A 528 1.97 5.08 -18.07
C ARG A 528 3.08 5.94 -17.48
N PRO A 529 4.25 6.04 -18.11
CA PRO A 529 5.33 6.91 -17.65
C PRO A 529 4.98 8.39 -17.78
N LEU A 530 5.55 9.21 -16.90
CA LEU A 530 5.54 10.66 -17.03
C LEU A 530 6.26 11.05 -18.31
N LYS A 531 5.62 11.87 -19.14
CA LYS A 531 6.26 12.43 -20.33
C LYS A 531 7.16 13.60 -19.92
N ILE A 532 8.45 13.47 -20.12
CA ILE A 532 9.45 14.50 -19.86
C ILE A 532 9.88 15.06 -21.23
N ASN A 533 9.50 16.30 -21.50
CA ASN A 533 9.83 17.00 -22.77
C ASN A 533 11.26 17.52 -22.78
#